data_cdcd6764db7321160c08a7c536d9f3a2
#
_entry.id   cdcd6764db7321160c08a7c536d9f3a2
#
_cell.length_a   1.000
_cell.length_b   1.000
_cell.length_c   1.000
_cell.angle_alpha   90.00
_cell.angle_beta   90.00
_cell.angle_gamma   90.00
#
_symmetry.space_group_name_H-M   'P 1'
#
loop_
_entity.id
_entity.type
_entity.pdbx_description
1 polymer ?
#
loop_
_entity_poly.entity_id
_entity_poly.type
_entity_poly.pdbx_seq_one_letter_code
_entity_poly.pdbx_strand_id
1 'polypeptide(L)'
;GDFYNFSDLGNGKYGFGVADVSGKGIKSSLLMSKASSLYRCLSKTMYSASDLLNLLNKEICETASRGMFVTMLIGIYDSNKKELLISNAGHEPPLIYSKDGKFSDHTEAGPPLGIMPKITYKETTIPFSESSMYIFTDGITEIKDPNGEMLGAEGFQNYIKKYQSTPNN
;
A
#
# COMPACT_ATOMS: atom_id res chain seq x y z
N GLY A 1 10.49 8.46 2.82
CA GLY A 1 10.53 7.64 3.98
C GLY A 1 9.49 6.54 4.05
N ASP A 2 9.77 5.43 3.36
CA ASP A 2 8.86 4.31 3.22
C ASP A 2 8.84 3.41 4.46
N PHE A 3 7.70 2.80 4.72
CA PHE A 3 7.63 1.67 5.63
C PHE A 3 6.61 0.64 5.14
N TYR A 4 6.79 -0.60 5.57
CA TYR A 4 5.82 -1.67 5.39
C TYR A 4 5.67 -2.47 6.67
N ASN A 5 4.54 -3.13 6.80
CA ASN A 5 4.29 -4.04 7.91
C ASN A 5 3.37 -5.18 7.45
N PHE A 6 3.55 -6.34 8.07
CA PHE A 6 2.71 -7.51 7.89
C PHE A 6 2.33 -8.06 9.25
N SER A 7 1.10 -8.54 9.41
CA SER A 7 0.57 -9.08 10.66
C SER A 7 -0.31 -10.29 10.40
N ASP A 8 -0.10 -11.35 11.16
CA ASP A 8 -1.08 -12.42 11.28
C ASP A 8 -2.18 -11.95 12.25
N LEU A 9 -3.40 -11.86 11.74
CA LEU A 9 -4.58 -11.45 12.51
C LEU A 9 -5.34 -12.63 13.12
N GLY A 10 -4.84 -13.85 12.91
CA GLY A 10 -5.50 -15.09 13.30
C GLY A 10 -6.66 -15.50 12.39
N ASN A 11 -7.15 -16.72 12.58
CA ASN A 11 -8.29 -17.27 11.82
C ASN A 11 -8.12 -17.22 10.31
N GLY A 12 -6.89 -17.33 9.80
CA GLY A 12 -6.57 -17.29 8.38
C GLY A 12 -6.64 -15.89 7.75
N LYS A 13 -6.59 -14.85 8.56
CA LYS A 13 -6.55 -13.45 8.09
C LYS A 13 -5.16 -12.86 8.27
N TYR A 14 -4.70 -12.14 7.27
CA TYR A 14 -3.39 -11.51 7.22
C TYR A 14 -3.53 -10.05 6.83
N GLY A 15 -3.04 -9.16 7.69
CA GLY A 15 -3.03 -7.73 7.44
C GLY A 15 -1.68 -7.26 6.92
N PHE A 16 -1.68 -6.31 6.00
CA PHE A 16 -0.46 -5.65 5.54
C PHE A 16 -0.71 -4.17 5.28
N GLY A 17 0.35 -3.38 5.32
CA GLY A 17 0.33 -1.98 4.97
C GLY A 17 1.67 -1.54 4.39
N VAL A 18 1.61 -0.71 3.37
CA VAL A 18 2.77 -0.04 2.76
C VAL A 18 2.48 1.44 2.71
N ALA A 19 3.46 2.27 3.02
CA ALA A 19 3.30 3.71 3.05
C ALA A 19 4.58 4.42 2.64
N ASP A 20 4.41 5.61 2.07
CA ASP A 20 5.49 6.57 1.83
C ASP A 20 5.13 7.93 2.42
N VAL A 21 6.11 8.56 3.07
CA VAL A 21 5.98 9.85 3.75
C VAL A 21 6.60 10.94 2.92
N SER A 22 5.80 11.96 2.61
CA SER A 22 6.23 13.12 1.84
C SER A 22 7.46 13.83 2.44
N GLY A 23 8.34 14.30 1.56
CA GLY A 23 9.49 15.11 1.92
C GLY A 23 10.71 14.32 2.41
N LYS A 24 11.72 15.04 2.90
CA LYS A 24 13.02 14.47 3.31
C LYS A 24 13.46 15.05 4.65
N GLY A 25 14.38 14.35 5.33
CA GLY A 25 15.02 14.80 6.57
C GLY A 25 14.22 14.48 7.84
N ILE A 26 14.57 15.12 8.93
CA ILE A 26 14.12 14.79 10.29
C ILE A 26 12.59 14.82 10.43
N LYS A 27 11.92 15.81 9.87
CA LYS A 27 10.45 15.93 9.98
C LYS A 27 9.73 14.75 9.33
N SER A 28 10.17 14.32 8.14
CA SER A 28 9.64 13.14 7.46
C SER A 28 9.90 11.87 8.25
N SER A 29 11.10 11.71 8.82
CA SER A 29 11.45 10.55 9.64
C SER A 29 10.59 10.46 10.92
N LEU A 30 10.30 11.59 11.56
CA LEU A 30 9.39 11.62 12.71
C LEU A 30 7.96 11.27 12.36
N LEU A 31 7.45 11.80 11.23
CA LEU A 31 6.10 11.46 10.75
C LEU A 31 6.01 9.99 10.35
N MET A 32 7.03 9.45 9.67
CA MET A 32 7.14 8.03 9.31
C MET A 32 7.11 7.15 10.56
N SER A 33 7.93 7.46 11.56
CA SER A 33 7.97 6.71 12.83
C SER A 33 6.62 6.73 13.54
N LYS A 34 5.94 7.89 13.56
CA LYS A 34 4.59 8.01 14.12
C LYS A 34 3.58 7.15 13.35
N ALA A 35 3.50 7.32 12.02
CA ALA A 35 2.56 6.59 11.18
C ALA A 35 2.76 5.07 11.28
N SER A 36 4.01 4.61 11.22
CA SER A 36 4.37 3.20 11.39
C SER A 36 3.97 2.65 12.76
N SER A 37 4.22 3.41 13.84
CA SER A 37 3.88 3.00 15.20
C SER A 37 2.37 2.92 15.41
N LEU A 38 1.62 3.91 14.94
CA LEU A 38 0.15 3.91 14.97
C LEU A 38 -0.42 2.72 14.19
N TYR A 39 0.04 2.52 12.96
CA TYR A 39 -0.40 1.38 12.15
C TYR A 39 -0.14 0.05 12.87
N ARG A 40 1.06 -0.18 13.38
CA ARG A 40 1.42 -1.41 14.10
C ARG A 40 0.58 -1.67 15.36
N CYS A 41 0.17 -0.61 16.04
CA CYS A 41 -0.69 -0.70 17.20
C CYS A 41 -2.12 -1.05 16.82
N LEU A 42 -2.69 -0.29 15.87
CA LEU A 42 -4.11 -0.37 15.51
C LEU A 42 -4.43 -1.59 14.63
N SER A 43 -3.53 -2.00 13.73
CA SER A 43 -3.74 -3.13 12.83
C SER A 43 -3.94 -4.47 13.53
N LYS A 44 -3.55 -4.59 14.79
CA LYS A 44 -3.73 -5.81 15.59
C LYS A 44 -5.17 -6.06 16.03
N THR A 45 -5.99 -5.03 16.05
CA THR A 45 -7.36 -5.07 16.59
C THR A 45 -8.42 -4.63 15.60
N MET A 46 -8.02 -4.09 14.43
CA MET A 46 -8.93 -3.61 13.41
C MET A 46 -8.95 -4.55 12.20
N TYR A 47 -10.14 -4.97 11.80
CA TYR A 47 -10.37 -5.92 10.71
C TYR A 47 -10.99 -5.29 9.48
N SER A 48 -10.98 -3.95 9.37
CA SER A 48 -11.38 -3.17 8.21
C SER A 48 -10.23 -2.28 7.79
N ALA A 49 -9.83 -2.36 6.53
CA ALA A 49 -8.75 -1.55 5.97
C ALA A 49 -9.15 -0.07 5.89
N SER A 50 -10.42 0.21 5.55
CA SER A 50 -10.94 1.57 5.48
C SER A 50 -11.06 2.24 6.85
N ASP A 51 -11.53 1.52 7.89
CA ASP A 51 -11.62 2.06 9.24
C ASP A 51 -10.25 2.37 9.81
N LEU A 52 -9.27 1.52 9.51
CA LEU A 52 -7.88 1.76 9.91
C LEU A 52 -7.30 3.00 9.23
N LEU A 53 -7.53 3.22 7.92
CA LEU A 53 -7.14 4.45 7.24
C LEU A 53 -7.86 5.69 7.81
N ASN A 54 -9.15 5.59 8.10
CA ASN A 54 -9.93 6.69 8.68
C ASN A 54 -9.34 7.12 10.03
N LEU A 55 -9.01 6.17 10.89
CA LEU A 55 -8.44 6.47 12.19
C LEU A 55 -7.02 7.02 12.08
N LEU A 56 -6.17 6.43 11.22
CA LEU A 56 -4.83 6.93 10.95
C LEU A 56 -4.86 8.35 10.39
N ASN A 57 -5.78 8.64 9.47
CA ASN A 57 -5.91 9.98 8.90
C ASN A 57 -6.24 11.01 9.97
N LYS A 58 -7.19 10.70 10.85
CA LYS A 58 -7.54 11.59 11.96
C LYS A 58 -6.32 11.92 12.81
N GLU A 59 -5.60 10.92 13.27
CA GLU A 59 -4.42 11.06 14.13
C GLU A 59 -3.26 11.80 13.44
N ILE A 60 -3.08 11.60 12.13
CA ILE A 60 -2.05 12.28 11.35
C ILE A 60 -2.44 13.73 11.12
N CYS A 61 -3.69 14.04 10.74
CA CYS A 61 -4.15 15.40 10.53
C CYS A 61 -4.02 16.28 11.78
N GLU A 62 -4.20 15.73 12.98
CA GLU A 62 -4.07 16.47 14.23
C GLU A 62 -2.63 16.87 14.56
N THR A 63 -1.64 16.17 14.03
CA THR A 63 -0.25 16.28 14.50
C THR A 63 0.79 16.48 13.42
N ALA A 64 0.46 16.26 12.14
CA ALA A 64 1.38 16.49 11.04
C ALA A 64 1.70 17.98 10.87
N SER A 65 2.95 18.28 10.58
CA SER A 65 3.32 19.64 10.19
C SER A 65 2.65 20.03 8.88
N ARG A 66 2.31 21.33 8.71
CA ARG A 66 1.68 21.83 7.48
C ARG A 66 2.40 21.36 6.23
N GLY A 67 1.63 20.81 5.28
CA GLY A 67 2.12 20.35 3.98
C GLY A 67 2.77 18.97 3.98
N MET A 68 2.81 18.29 5.11
CA MET A 68 3.26 16.90 5.18
C MET A 68 2.10 15.92 5.11
N PHE A 69 2.28 14.85 4.38
CA PHE A 69 1.28 13.81 4.19
C PHE A 69 1.92 12.43 4.08
N VAL A 70 1.11 11.41 4.17
CA VAL A 70 1.51 10.01 4.02
C VAL A 70 0.61 9.35 2.98
N THR A 71 1.20 8.79 1.93
CA THR A 71 0.47 7.85 1.07
C THR A 71 0.45 6.49 1.74
N MET A 72 -0.68 5.79 1.71
CA MET A 72 -0.76 4.49 2.36
C MET A 72 -1.76 3.56 1.69
N LEU A 73 -1.35 2.32 1.51
CA LEU A 73 -2.22 1.23 1.09
C LEU A 73 -2.29 0.20 2.21
N ILE A 74 -3.50 -0.18 2.59
CA ILE A 74 -3.76 -1.22 3.58
C ILE A 74 -4.58 -2.32 2.93
N GLY A 75 -4.22 -3.58 3.22
CA GLY A 75 -4.98 -4.74 2.80
C GLY A 75 -5.13 -5.76 3.91
N ILE A 76 -6.22 -6.53 3.84
CA ILE A 76 -6.51 -7.68 4.69
C ILE A 76 -6.88 -8.84 3.78
N TYR A 77 -6.05 -9.86 3.77
CA TYR A 77 -6.31 -11.11 3.05
C TYR A 77 -7.00 -12.12 3.95
N ASP A 78 -8.14 -12.66 3.51
CA ASP A 78 -8.85 -13.77 4.16
C ASP A 78 -8.61 -15.05 3.34
N SER A 79 -7.77 -15.92 3.86
CA SER A 79 -7.38 -17.17 3.19
C SER A 79 -8.54 -18.19 3.10
N ASN A 80 -9.51 -18.11 4.01
CA ASN A 80 -10.68 -18.99 4.01
C ASN A 80 -11.66 -18.63 2.90
N LYS A 81 -11.83 -17.32 2.68
CA LYS A 81 -12.70 -16.78 1.63
C LYS A 81 -11.97 -16.59 0.29
N LYS A 82 -10.63 -16.57 0.32
CA LYS A 82 -9.78 -16.18 -0.82
C LYS A 82 -10.15 -14.79 -1.35
N GLU A 83 -10.35 -13.87 -0.43
CA GLU A 83 -10.70 -12.48 -0.69
C GLU A 83 -9.65 -11.54 -0.09
N LEU A 84 -9.43 -10.44 -0.79
CA LEU A 84 -8.57 -9.36 -0.36
C LEU A 84 -9.41 -8.10 -0.19
N LEU A 85 -9.48 -7.57 1.02
CA LEU A 85 -10.04 -6.26 1.31
C LEU A 85 -8.90 -5.25 1.23
N ILE A 86 -9.10 -4.19 0.44
CA ILE A 86 -8.05 -3.19 0.22
C ILE A 86 -8.62 -1.77 0.30
N SER A 87 -7.86 -0.87 0.88
CA SER A 87 -8.15 0.56 0.95
C SER A 87 -6.90 1.37 0.67
N ASN A 88 -7.03 2.45 -0.12
CA ASN A 88 -5.89 3.22 -0.62
C ASN A 88 -6.05 4.71 -0.31
N ALA A 89 -5.07 5.27 0.36
CA ALA A 89 -4.93 6.69 0.70
C ALA A 89 -3.81 7.33 -0.15
N GLY A 90 -4.04 7.43 -1.46
CA GLY A 90 -3.13 8.11 -2.40
C GLY A 90 -1.80 7.41 -2.64
N HIS A 91 -1.68 6.13 -2.33
CA HIS A 91 -0.50 5.32 -2.63
C HIS A 91 -0.57 4.78 -4.07
N GLU A 92 0.60 4.42 -4.63
CA GLU A 92 0.66 3.76 -5.94
C GLU A 92 -0.26 2.53 -5.98
N PRO A 93 -1.08 2.36 -7.03
CA PRO A 93 -1.98 1.22 -7.14
C PRO A 93 -1.18 -0.10 -7.15
N PRO A 94 -1.60 -1.12 -6.40
CA PRO A 94 -0.94 -2.40 -6.43
C PRO A 94 -1.18 -3.10 -7.77
N LEU A 95 -0.19 -3.80 -8.28
CA LEU A 95 -0.32 -4.65 -9.45
C LEU A 95 -0.73 -6.05 -9.02
N ILE A 96 -1.90 -6.51 -9.47
CA ILE A 96 -2.37 -7.88 -9.24
C ILE A 96 -2.12 -8.68 -10.51
N TYR A 97 -1.27 -9.68 -10.41
CA TYR A 97 -0.93 -10.59 -11.50
C TYR A 97 -1.66 -11.91 -11.29
N SER A 98 -2.59 -12.20 -12.17
CA SER A 98 -3.39 -13.41 -12.13
C SER A 98 -2.71 -14.59 -12.84
N LYS A 99 -3.18 -15.82 -12.57
CA LYS A 99 -2.66 -17.06 -13.16
C LYS A 99 -2.72 -17.06 -14.70
N ASP A 100 -3.68 -16.36 -15.28
CA ASP A 100 -3.81 -16.22 -16.74
C ASP A 100 -2.84 -15.21 -17.38
N GLY A 101 -1.90 -14.68 -16.57
CA GLY A 101 -0.83 -13.80 -17.04
C GLY A 101 -1.24 -12.35 -17.26
N LYS A 102 -2.35 -11.92 -16.67
CA LYS A 102 -2.87 -10.56 -16.80
C LYS A 102 -2.64 -9.75 -15.53
N PHE A 103 -2.36 -8.47 -15.72
CA PHE A 103 -2.39 -7.49 -14.65
C PHE A 103 -3.77 -6.85 -14.53
N SER A 104 -4.17 -6.58 -13.32
CA SER A 104 -5.36 -5.80 -13.00
C SER A 104 -5.04 -4.80 -11.89
N ASP A 105 -5.73 -3.67 -11.95
CA ASP A 105 -5.77 -2.64 -10.91
C ASP A 105 -7.23 -2.46 -10.51
N HIS A 106 -7.51 -2.57 -9.22
CA HIS A 106 -8.87 -2.54 -8.69
C HIS A 106 -9.05 -1.52 -7.58
N THR A 107 -8.08 -0.64 -7.34
CA THR A 107 -8.13 0.27 -6.20
C THR A 107 -8.48 1.70 -6.60
N GLU A 108 -9.63 2.19 -6.10
CA GLU A 108 -9.85 3.64 -6.04
C GLU A 108 -8.99 4.23 -4.93
N ALA A 109 -8.15 5.21 -5.26
CA ALA A 109 -7.37 5.93 -4.29
C ALA A 109 -8.13 7.15 -3.77
N GLY A 110 -8.21 7.30 -2.44
CA GLY A 110 -8.54 8.55 -1.78
C GLY A 110 -7.31 9.47 -1.68
N PRO A 111 -7.46 10.68 -1.14
CA PRO A 111 -6.32 11.57 -0.90
C PRO A 111 -5.37 10.99 0.14
N PRO A 112 -4.07 11.36 0.13
CA PRO A 112 -3.11 10.98 1.16
C PRO A 112 -3.56 11.35 2.58
N LEU A 113 -3.10 10.58 3.56
CA LEU A 113 -3.34 10.86 4.97
C LEU A 113 -2.70 12.19 5.38
N GLY A 114 -3.40 12.96 6.19
CA GLY A 114 -2.91 14.25 6.70
C GLY A 114 -3.31 15.47 5.89
N ILE A 115 -4.00 15.28 4.73
CA ILE A 115 -4.44 16.40 3.88
C ILE A 115 -5.88 16.83 4.21
N MET A 116 -6.79 15.88 4.35
CA MET A 116 -8.23 16.14 4.50
C MET A 116 -8.78 15.47 5.77
N PRO A 117 -8.99 16.23 6.87
CA PRO A 117 -9.39 15.62 8.16
C PRO A 117 -10.76 14.93 8.14
N LYS A 118 -11.65 15.33 7.25
CA LYS A 118 -13.05 14.82 7.20
C LYS A 118 -13.33 13.87 6.04
N ILE A 119 -12.27 13.24 5.48
CA ILE A 119 -12.48 12.23 4.45
C ILE A 119 -12.87 10.90 5.06
N THR A 120 -13.66 10.14 4.31
CA THR A 120 -13.94 8.72 4.58
C THR A 120 -13.37 7.89 3.44
N TYR A 121 -12.43 6.99 3.77
CA TYR A 121 -11.85 6.06 2.81
C TYR A 121 -12.82 4.92 2.53
N LYS A 122 -12.78 4.44 1.30
CA LYS A 122 -13.56 3.27 0.86
C LYS A 122 -12.70 2.02 0.92
N GLU A 123 -13.36 0.89 1.07
CA GLU A 123 -12.75 -0.44 0.99
C GLU A 123 -13.29 -1.17 -0.23
N THR A 124 -12.42 -1.84 -0.96
CA THR A 124 -12.76 -2.68 -2.10
C THR A 124 -12.45 -4.13 -1.76
N THR A 125 -13.38 -5.03 -2.03
CA THR A 125 -13.18 -6.48 -1.90
C THR A 125 -12.84 -7.06 -3.27
N ILE A 126 -11.72 -7.78 -3.35
CA ILE A 126 -11.20 -8.36 -4.57
C ILE A 126 -11.09 -9.88 -4.37
N PRO A 127 -11.62 -10.72 -5.27
CA PRO A 127 -11.31 -12.15 -5.31
C PRO A 127 -9.79 -12.34 -5.48
N PHE A 128 -9.16 -13.08 -4.57
CA PHE A 128 -7.71 -13.25 -4.59
C PHE A 128 -7.35 -14.72 -4.41
N SER A 129 -7.33 -15.44 -5.53
CA SER A 129 -6.98 -16.85 -5.60
C SER A 129 -6.00 -17.08 -6.74
N GLU A 130 -4.94 -17.83 -6.48
CA GLU A 130 -3.90 -18.14 -7.47
C GLU A 130 -3.34 -16.87 -8.18
N SER A 131 -3.21 -15.80 -7.43
CA SER A 131 -2.73 -14.50 -7.90
C SER A 131 -1.56 -14.03 -7.05
N SER A 132 -0.72 -13.18 -7.60
CA SER A 132 0.34 -12.46 -6.89
C SER A 132 0.03 -10.98 -6.86
N MET A 133 0.31 -10.32 -5.75
CA MET A 133 0.16 -8.87 -5.64
C MET A 133 1.53 -8.24 -5.39
N TYR A 134 1.81 -7.20 -6.14
CA TYR A 134 3.02 -6.40 -6.03
C TYR A 134 2.64 -4.99 -5.57
N ILE A 135 3.14 -4.62 -4.41
CA ILE A 135 2.99 -3.28 -3.84
C ILE A 135 4.37 -2.65 -3.86
N PHE A 136 4.44 -1.42 -4.32
CA PHE A 136 5.70 -0.72 -4.53
C PHE A 136 5.52 0.77 -4.26
N THR A 137 6.62 1.46 -4.05
CA THR A 137 6.68 2.92 -3.95
C THR A 137 7.27 3.50 -5.24
N ASP A 138 7.18 4.80 -5.41
CA ASP A 138 7.75 5.53 -6.56
C ASP A 138 9.25 5.25 -6.77
N GLY A 139 9.96 4.87 -5.71
CA GLY A 139 11.36 4.45 -5.78
C GLY A 139 11.64 3.33 -6.78
N ILE A 140 10.65 2.49 -7.13
CA ILE A 140 10.78 1.46 -8.17
C ILE A 140 10.53 2.06 -9.57
N THR A 141 9.44 2.81 -9.72
CA THR A 141 9.03 3.35 -11.03
C THR A 141 9.91 4.50 -11.51
N GLU A 142 10.54 5.22 -10.58
CA GLU A 142 11.46 6.32 -10.86
C GLU A 142 12.92 5.90 -11.09
N ILE A 143 13.24 4.59 -11.02
CA ILE A 143 14.57 4.09 -11.38
C ILE A 143 14.86 4.50 -12.83
N LYS A 144 16.03 5.13 -13.03
CA LYS A 144 16.50 5.59 -14.34
C LYS A 144 17.52 4.64 -14.93
N ASP A 145 17.42 4.41 -16.21
CA ASP A 145 18.43 3.72 -16.98
C ASP A 145 19.66 4.63 -17.22
N PRO A 146 20.75 4.14 -17.85
CA PRO A 146 21.92 4.96 -18.21
C PRO A 146 21.62 6.15 -19.13
N ASN A 147 20.52 6.13 -19.86
CA ASN A 147 20.08 7.21 -20.75
C ASN A 147 19.20 8.25 -20.02
N GLY A 148 18.84 7.97 -18.74
CA GLY A 148 18.01 8.83 -17.92
C GLY A 148 16.50 8.59 -18.07
N GLU A 149 16.09 7.54 -18.79
CA GLU A 149 14.68 7.15 -18.91
C GLU A 149 14.22 6.37 -17.67
N MET A 150 13.02 6.72 -17.18
CA MET A 150 12.44 6.04 -16.00
C MET A 150 11.87 4.67 -16.38
N LEU A 151 11.96 3.70 -15.47
CA LEU A 151 11.36 2.37 -15.61
C LEU A 151 9.85 2.46 -15.84
N GLY A 152 9.16 3.29 -15.06
CA GLY A 152 7.72 3.46 -15.11
C GLY A 152 6.94 2.20 -14.70
N ALA A 153 5.62 2.32 -14.63
CA ALA A 153 4.75 1.20 -14.28
C ALA A 153 4.78 0.09 -15.35
N GLU A 154 4.84 0.44 -16.64
CA GLU A 154 4.91 -0.53 -17.73
C GLU A 154 6.21 -1.33 -17.71
N GLY A 155 7.34 -0.66 -17.50
CA GLY A 155 8.64 -1.32 -17.38
C GLY A 155 8.67 -2.31 -16.21
N PHE A 156 8.08 -1.92 -15.07
CA PHE A 156 7.97 -2.80 -13.91
C PHE A 156 7.06 -4.02 -14.19
N GLN A 157 5.92 -3.83 -14.85
CA GLN A 157 5.07 -4.94 -15.29
C GLN A 157 5.80 -5.92 -16.22
N ASN A 158 6.56 -5.40 -17.18
CA ASN A 158 7.35 -6.22 -18.10
C ASN A 158 8.43 -7.01 -17.35
N TYR A 159 9.04 -6.40 -16.34
CA TYR A 159 10.00 -7.07 -15.46
C TYR A 159 9.34 -8.24 -14.71
N ILE A 160 8.18 -8.03 -14.10
CA ILE A 160 7.44 -9.07 -13.39
C ILE A 160 7.10 -10.23 -14.33
N LYS A 161 6.55 -9.97 -15.51
CA LYS A 161 6.20 -11.01 -16.50
C LYS A 161 7.40 -11.88 -16.86
N LYS A 162 8.55 -11.27 -17.08
CA LYS A 162 9.79 -11.98 -17.42
C LYS A 162 10.21 -12.95 -16.32
N TYR A 163 10.10 -12.58 -15.06
CA TYR A 163 10.53 -13.43 -13.94
C TYR A 163 9.49 -14.46 -13.53
N GLN A 164 8.21 -14.18 -13.69
CA GLN A 164 7.13 -15.15 -13.44
C GLN A 164 7.11 -16.28 -14.48
N SER A 165 7.57 -16.00 -15.70
CA SER A 165 7.65 -17.01 -16.77
C SER A 165 8.95 -17.84 -16.73
N THR A 166 9.89 -17.52 -15.84
CA THR A 166 11.13 -18.28 -15.69
C THR A 166 10.89 -19.43 -14.71
N PRO A 167 11.05 -20.72 -15.10
CA PRO A 167 10.93 -21.84 -14.18
C PRO A 167 11.94 -21.66 -13.04
N ASN A 168 11.50 -21.84 -11.80
CA ASN A 168 12.40 -21.94 -10.67
C ASN A 168 13.32 -23.14 -10.89
N ASN A 169 14.60 -22.91 -11.17
CA ASN A 169 15.66 -23.93 -11.12
C ASN A 169 16.02 -24.19 -9.67
#